data_213329d4d77b65e61b4fe8bc567a1cee
#
_entry.id   213329d4d77b65e61b4fe8bc567a1cee
#
_cell.length_a   1.000
_cell.length_b   1.000
_cell.length_c   1.000
_cell.angle_alpha   90.00
_cell.angle_beta   90.00
_cell.angle_gamma   90.00
#
_symmetry.space_group_name_H-M   'P 1'
#
loop_
_entity.id
_entity.type
_entity.pdbx_description
1 polymer ?
#
loop_
_entity_poly.entity_id
_entity_poly.type
_entity_poly.pdbx_seq_one_letter_code
_entity_poly.pdbx_strand_id
1 'polypeptide(L)'
;NGITTYEQSTFSTMNRDVIKLRDWLLSHDCRHACMESTGKYWIPIWNILENEINLTLALPKYTKAIKGKKTDRKDSKWISDLFKHDLVINSFIPPADIKQLRDLSRHRYKLTYIKVSEKNRIQNCFTMSNIRIDSVVSDSFGKSARLIMNDILNNPNFKPEDAIPNLKKGLKKKENQIIEALQDINVSSD
;
A
#
# COMPACT_ATOMS: atom_id res chain seq x y z
N ASN A 1 -35.48 -13.26 34.16
CA ASN A 1 -35.29 -13.79 32.79
C ASN A 1 -35.59 -12.67 31.80
N GLY A 2 -34.54 -11.89 31.44
CA GLY A 2 -34.69 -10.81 30.44
C GLY A 2 -34.80 -11.39 29.02
N ILE A 3 -35.90 -11.07 28.34
CA ILE A 3 -36.04 -11.38 26.91
C ILE A 3 -35.10 -10.46 26.14
N THR A 4 -34.19 -11.03 25.36
CA THR A 4 -33.31 -10.24 24.45
C THR A 4 -34.12 -9.85 23.22
N THR A 5 -34.25 -8.57 22.96
CA THR A 5 -34.84 -8.03 21.74
C THR A 5 -33.77 -7.49 20.82
N TYR A 6 -34.01 -7.54 19.52
CA TYR A 6 -33.09 -7.01 18.50
C TYR A 6 -33.83 -6.00 17.65
N GLU A 7 -33.16 -4.87 17.43
CA GLU A 7 -33.57 -3.90 16.44
C GLU A 7 -32.46 -3.76 15.40
N GLN A 8 -32.84 -3.66 14.14
CA GLN A 8 -31.86 -3.55 13.03
C GLN A 8 -32.27 -2.41 12.10
N SER A 9 -31.32 -1.56 11.82
CA SER A 9 -31.43 -0.50 10.83
C SER A 9 -30.23 -0.50 9.88
N THR A 10 -30.38 0.11 8.72
CA THR A 10 -29.32 0.22 7.72
C THR A 10 -29.08 1.69 7.41
N PHE A 11 -27.83 2.10 7.48
CA PHE A 11 -27.37 3.45 7.20
C PHE A 11 -26.34 3.43 6.09
N SER A 12 -26.31 4.46 5.26
CA SER A 12 -25.23 4.61 4.27
C SER A 12 -23.95 5.12 4.96
N THR A 13 -22.82 5.00 4.28
CA THR A 13 -21.51 5.45 4.78
C THR A 13 -21.26 6.95 4.57
N MET A 14 -22.27 7.70 4.10
CA MET A 14 -22.17 9.16 3.99
C MET A 14 -22.21 9.79 5.37
N ASN A 15 -21.42 10.83 5.62
CA ASN A 15 -21.27 11.47 6.92
C ASN A 15 -22.64 11.81 7.56
N ARG A 16 -23.58 12.36 6.76
CA ARG A 16 -24.95 12.67 7.24
C ARG A 16 -25.71 11.46 7.76
N ASP A 17 -25.47 10.27 7.16
CA ASP A 17 -26.18 9.06 7.54
C ASP A 17 -25.46 8.33 8.70
N VAL A 18 -24.14 8.52 8.84
CA VAL A 18 -23.40 8.10 10.04
C VAL A 18 -23.79 8.95 11.25
N ILE A 19 -24.08 10.25 11.05
CA ILE A 19 -24.66 11.10 12.10
C ILE A 19 -26.05 10.58 12.53
N LYS A 20 -26.90 10.20 11.56
CA LYS A 20 -28.20 9.56 11.89
C LYS A 20 -28.04 8.23 12.64
N LEU A 21 -27.03 7.44 12.31
CA LEU A 21 -26.69 6.23 13.07
C LEU A 21 -26.34 6.58 14.51
N ARG A 22 -25.53 7.60 14.74
CA ARG A 22 -25.20 8.09 16.09
C ARG A 22 -26.47 8.47 16.84
N ASP A 23 -27.29 9.31 16.23
CA ASP A 23 -28.52 9.82 16.86
C ASP A 23 -29.51 8.67 17.15
N TRP A 24 -29.57 7.69 16.26
CA TRP A 24 -30.36 6.49 16.46
C TRP A 24 -29.86 5.65 17.64
N LEU A 25 -28.54 5.44 17.78
CA LEU A 25 -27.96 4.74 18.94
C LEU A 25 -28.25 5.49 20.23
N LEU A 26 -28.10 6.82 20.25
CA LEU A 26 -28.36 7.64 21.42
C LEU A 26 -29.84 7.65 21.81
N SER A 27 -30.75 7.64 20.84
CA SER A 27 -32.21 7.58 21.11
C SER A 27 -32.62 6.26 21.75
N HIS A 28 -31.84 5.20 21.63
CA HIS A 28 -32.02 3.90 22.26
C HIS A 28 -31.18 3.72 23.54
N ASP A 29 -30.60 4.80 24.05
CA ASP A 29 -29.63 4.81 25.17
C ASP A 29 -28.47 3.83 24.98
N CYS A 30 -28.08 3.59 23.72
CA CYS A 30 -26.99 2.70 23.35
C CYS A 30 -25.68 3.48 23.36
N ARG A 31 -24.91 3.38 24.43
CA ARG A 31 -23.62 4.06 24.64
C ARG A 31 -22.41 3.22 24.25
N HIS A 32 -22.58 2.01 23.80
CA HIS A 32 -21.52 1.11 23.42
C HIS A 32 -21.78 0.55 22.03
N ALA A 33 -20.77 0.60 21.16
CA ALA A 33 -20.87 0.01 19.83
C ALA A 33 -19.60 -0.77 19.47
N CYS A 34 -19.81 -1.85 18.73
CA CYS A 34 -18.73 -2.68 18.23
C CYS A 34 -18.77 -2.72 16.71
N MET A 35 -17.61 -2.55 16.08
CA MET A 35 -17.46 -2.65 14.63
C MET A 35 -16.24 -3.50 14.26
N GLU A 36 -16.26 -4.12 13.08
CA GLU A 36 -15.15 -4.92 12.58
C GLU A 36 -14.05 -4.04 11.97
N SER A 37 -12.79 -4.38 12.22
CA SER A 37 -11.62 -3.64 11.73
C SER A 37 -11.25 -3.98 10.28
N THR A 38 -12.24 -4.14 9.40
CA THR A 38 -12.01 -4.45 7.99
C THR A 38 -11.45 -3.24 7.22
N GLY A 39 -10.24 -3.36 6.74
CA GLY A 39 -9.56 -2.32 5.95
C GLY A 39 -9.50 -0.96 6.65
N LYS A 40 -9.94 0.10 5.95
CA LYS A 40 -10.02 1.47 6.47
C LYS A 40 -11.47 1.97 6.63
N TYR A 41 -12.47 1.13 6.33
CA TYR A 41 -13.88 1.54 6.27
C TYR A 41 -14.46 1.94 7.63
N TRP A 42 -13.92 1.43 8.72
CA TRP A 42 -14.33 1.77 10.09
C TRP A 42 -13.88 3.17 10.53
N ILE A 43 -12.79 3.72 9.93
CA ILE A 43 -12.18 4.97 10.39
C ILE A 43 -13.13 6.18 10.30
N PRO A 44 -13.83 6.45 9.18
CA PRO A 44 -14.77 7.57 9.10
C PRO A 44 -15.93 7.44 10.09
N ILE A 45 -16.41 6.22 10.32
CA ILE A 45 -17.49 5.93 11.27
C ILE A 45 -16.98 6.17 12.69
N TRP A 46 -15.81 5.67 13.03
CA TRP A 46 -15.14 5.88 14.30
C TRP A 46 -15.03 7.36 14.65
N ASN A 47 -14.48 8.16 13.75
CA ASN A 47 -14.24 9.58 13.97
C ASN A 47 -15.53 10.40 14.26
N ILE A 48 -16.69 9.93 13.80
CA ILE A 48 -17.98 10.59 14.05
C ILE A 48 -18.59 10.13 15.38
N LEU A 49 -18.38 8.87 15.74
CA LEU A 49 -19.04 8.27 16.90
C LEU A 49 -18.22 8.39 18.20
N GLU A 50 -16.89 8.46 18.15
CA GLU A 50 -15.99 8.30 19.30
C GLU A 50 -16.18 9.32 20.43
N ASN A 51 -16.75 10.49 20.13
CA ASN A 51 -16.98 11.51 21.17
C ASN A 51 -18.19 11.21 22.08
N GLU A 52 -19.13 10.38 21.62
CA GLU A 52 -20.40 10.18 22.30
C GLU A 52 -20.70 8.69 22.58
N ILE A 53 -20.04 7.79 21.88
CA ILE A 53 -20.21 6.34 21.96
C ILE A 53 -18.89 5.68 22.31
N ASN A 54 -18.91 4.77 23.29
CA ASN A 54 -17.76 3.91 23.59
C ASN A 54 -17.60 2.85 22.51
N LEU A 55 -16.56 3.00 21.70
CA LEU A 55 -16.34 2.17 20.52
C LEU A 55 -15.35 1.03 20.79
N THR A 56 -15.74 -0.14 20.37
CA THR A 56 -14.88 -1.33 20.35
C THR A 56 -14.61 -1.75 18.90
N LEU A 57 -13.36 -1.90 18.55
CA LEU A 57 -12.94 -2.37 17.23
C LEU A 57 -12.62 -3.86 17.30
N ALA A 58 -13.50 -4.70 16.76
CA ALA A 58 -13.36 -6.14 16.78
C ALA A 58 -12.29 -6.62 15.77
N LEU A 59 -11.46 -7.59 16.18
CA LEU A 59 -10.47 -8.21 15.31
C LEU A 59 -11.14 -9.27 14.40
N PRO A 60 -11.12 -9.09 13.05
CA PRO A 60 -11.86 -9.95 12.11
C PRO A 60 -11.53 -11.44 12.21
N LYS A 61 -10.32 -11.76 12.64
CA LYS A 61 -9.87 -13.16 12.80
C LYS A 61 -10.75 -13.93 13.80
N TYR A 62 -11.29 -13.24 14.81
CA TYR A 62 -12.03 -13.86 15.93
C TYR A 62 -13.55 -13.59 15.84
N THR A 63 -14.00 -12.72 14.93
CA THR A 63 -15.43 -12.46 14.71
C THR A 63 -16.02 -13.24 13.55
N LYS A 64 -15.21 -14.11 12.88
CA LYS A 64 -15.73 -14.91 11.76
C LYS A 64 -16.91 -15.75 12.17
N ALA A 65 -18.05 -15.50 11.53
CA ALA A 65 -19.26 -16.29 11.71
C ALA A 65 -19.02 -17.75 11.31
N ILE A 66 -19.73 -18.66 11.96
CA ILE A 66 -19.81 -20.08 11.64
C ILE A 66 -20.37 -20.25 10.22
N LYS A 67 -19.92 -21.28 9.49
CA LYS A 67 -20.30 -21.59 8.12
C LYS A 67 -21.79 -21.39 7.81
N GLY A 68 -22.09 -20.58 6.80
CA GLY A 68 -23.44 -20.33 6.32
C GLY A 68 -23.49 -19.18 5.32
N LYS A 69 -24.66 -18.92 4.72
CA LYS A 69 -24.86 -17.80 3.80
C LYS A 69 -24.69 -16.48 4.55
N LYS A 70 -23.58 -15.79 4.27
CA LYS A 70 -23.19 -14.53 4.89
C LYS A 70 -24.07 -13.38 4.37
N THR A 71 -24.61 -12.57 5.27
CA THR A 71 -25.29 -11.30 4.97
C THR A 71 -24.92 -10.28 6.03
N ASP A 72 -24.89 -9.00 5.68
CA ASP A 72 -24.53 -7.93 6.61
C ASP A 72 -25.43 -7.92 7.87
N ARG A 73 -26.70 -8.25 7.70
CA ARG A 73 -27.64 -8.38 8.83
C ARG A 73 -27.28 -9.50 9.80
N LYS A 74 -26.85 -10.65 9.29
CA LYS A 74 -26.40 -11.78 10.13
C LYS A 74 -25.08 -11.47 10.81
N ASP A 75 -24.19 -10.81 10.09
CA ASP A 75 -22.87 -10.44 10.62
C ASP A 75 -23.00 -9.38 11.72
N SER A 76 -23.83 -8.35 11.54
CA SER A 76 -24.05 -7.33 12.57
C SER A 76 -24.68 -7.90 13.82
N LYS A 77 -25.68 -8.79 13.67
CA LYS A 77 -26.28 -9.50 14.80
C LYS A 77 -25.26 -10.37 15.53
N TRP A 78 -24.46 -11.14 14.79
CA TRP A 78 -23.43 -12.00 15.37
C TRP A 78 -22.37 -11.21 16.15
N ILE A 79 -21.89 -10.10 15.61
CA ILE A 79 -20.94 -9.23 16.30
C ILE A 79 -21.58 -8.62 17.56
N SER A 80 -22.85 -8.22 17.49
CA SER A 80 -23.60 -7.73 18.64
C SER A 80 -23.75 -8.79 19.74
N ASP A 81 -24.04 -10.05 19.38
CA ASP A 81 -24.13 -11.16 20.32
C ASP A 81 -22.77 -11.44 20.99
N LEU A 82 -21.69 -11.47 20.23
CA LEU A 82 -20.34 -11.62 20.77
C LEU A 82 -19.98 -10.48 21.72
N PHE A 83 -20.31 -9.26 21.34
CA PHE A 83 -19.99 -8.06 22.11
C PHE A 83 -20.77 -8.04 23.44
N LYS A 84 -22.05 -8.38 23.40
CA LYS A 84 -22.91 -8.48 24.59
C LYS A 84 -22.36 -9.48 25.63
N HIS A 85 -21.73 -10.55 25.18
CA HIS A 85 -21.15 -11.59 26.04
C HIS A 85 -19.68 -11.40 26.34
N ASP A 86 -19.12 -10.23 26.01
CA ASP A 86 -17.70 -9.89 26.24
C ASP A 86 -16.71 -10.85 25.54
N LEU A 87 -17.14 -11.42 24.42
CA LEU A 87 -16.36 -12.39 23.62
C LEU A 87 -15.58 -11.74 22.48
N VAL A 88 -15.62 -10.41 22.37
CA VAL A 88 -14.91 -9.68 21.32
C VAL A 88 -13.46 -9.43 21.73
N ILE A 89 -12.54 -9.87 20.87
CA ILE A 89 -11.13 -9.51 21.01
C ILE A 89 -10.89 -8.17 20.30
N ASN A 90 -10.43 -7.18 21.06
CA ASN A 90 -10.21 -5.83 20.57
C ASN A 90 -9.01 -5.74 19.65
N SER A 91 -9.18 -5.05 18.54
CA SER A 91 -8.06 -4.60 17.72
C SER A 91 -7.32 -3.45 18.41
N PHE A 92 -6.00 -3.52 18.44
CA PHE A 92 -5.21 -2.42 18.96
C PHE A 92 -5.26 -1.21 18.02
N ILE A 93 -5.73 -0.08 18.54
CA ILE A 93 -5.70 1.21 17.86
C ILE A 93 -4.55 2.01 18.45
N PRO A 94 -3.47 2.26 17.67
CA PRO A 94 -2.36 3.05 18.17
C PRO A 94 -2.77 4.51 18.35
N PRO A 95 -2.12 5.25 19.26
CA PRO A 95 -2.26 6.69 19.36
C PRO A 95 -2.05 7.40 18.01
N ALA A 96 -2.62 8.59 17.84
CA ALA A 96 -2.67 9.28 16.55
C ALA A 96 -1.28 9.53 15.94
N ASP A 97 -0.31 9.91 16.75
CA ASP A 97 1.09 10.12 16.36
C ASP A 97 1.75 8.83 15.86
N ILE A 98 1.56 7.72 16.56
CA ILE A 98 2.07 6.41 16.17
C ILE A 98 1.38 5.91 14.90
N LYS A 99 0.07 6.17 14.75
CA LYS A 99 -0.68 5.84 13.52
C LYS A 99 -0.09 6.61 12.33
N GLN A 100 0.13 7.92 12.48
CA GLN A 100 0.73 8.76 11.44
C GLN A 100 2.14 8.29 11.07
N LEU A 101 2.98 7.98 12.06
CA LEU A 101 4.33 7.45 11.82
C LEU A 101 4.30 6.11 11.06
N ARG A 102 3.39 5.21 11.40
CA ARG A 102 3.19 3.94 10.69
C ARG A 102 2.75 4.16 9.24
N ASP A 103 1.85 5.09 8.98
CA ASP A 103 1.37 5.37 7.64
C ASP A 103 2.48 5.97 6.77
N LEU A 104 3.28 6.91 7.30
CA LEU A 104 4.46 7.46 6.63
C LEU A 104 5.52 6.39 6.34
N SER A 105 5.82 5.53 7.31
CA SER A 105 6.80 4.45 7.16
C SER A 105 6.35 3.43 6.09
N ARG A 106 5.06 3.07 6.07
CA ARG A 106 4.49 2.20 5.05
C ARG A 106 4.50 2.85 3.66
N HIS A 107 4.24 4.14 3.59
CA HIS A 107 4.30 4.90 2.34
C HIS A 107 5.73 4.91 1.78
N ARG A 108 6.71 5.23 2.63
CA ARG A 108 8.15 5.15 2.26
C ARG A 108 8.53 3.77 1.75
N TYR A 109 8.11 2.72 2.43
CA TYR A 109 8.36 1.34 1.99
C TYR A 109 7.78 1.06 0.60
N LYS A 110 6.53 1.46 0.34
CA LYS A 110 5.89 1.30 -0.97
C LYS A 110 6.63 2.05 -2.07
N LEU A 111 7.04 3.30 -1.82
CA LEU A 111 7.82 4.09 -2.78
C LEU A 111 9.17 3.44 -3.09
N THR A 112 9.84 2.90 -2.07
CA THR A 112 11.09 2.16 -2.25
C THR A 112 10.87 0.91 -3.10
N TYR A 113 9.82 0.16 -2.84
CA TYR A 113 9.46 -1.03 -3.63
C TYR A 113 9.17 -0.68 -5.10
N ILE A 114 8.37 0.35 -5.36
CA ILE A 114 8.09 0.83 -6.72
C ILE A 114 9.38 1.22 -7.42
N LYS A 115 10.26 1.99 -6.76
CA LYS A 115 11.57 2.39 -7.30
C LYS A 115 12.41 1.17 -7.71
N VAL A 116 12.47 0.14 -6.88
CA VAL A 116 13.22 -1.10 -7.20
C VAL A 116 12.58 -1.83 -8.36
N SER A 117 11.24 -1.92 -8.40
CA SER A 117 10.52 -2.55 -9.50
C SER A 117 10.80 -1.87 -10.84
N GLU A 118 10.79 -0.53 -10.88
CA GLU A 118 11.12 0.22 -12.11
C GLU A 118 12.58 0.04 -12.52
N LYS A 119 13.51 0.02 -11.57
CA LYS A 119 14.91 -0.29 -11.86
C LYS A 119 15.08 -1.67 -12.50
N ASN A 120 14.38 -2.67 -11.99
CA ASN A 120 14.43 -4.03 -12.54
C ASN A 120 13.84 -4.08 -13.96
N ARG A 121 12.75 -3.35 -14.23
CA ARG A 121 12.18 -3.24 -15.58
C ARG A 121 13.18 -2.63 -16.56
N ILE A 122 13.82 -1.52 -16.20
CA ILE A 122 14.83 -0.89 -17.03
C ILE A 122 16.00 -1.86 -17.27
N GLN A 123 16.46 -2.55 -16.23
CA GLN A 123 17.53 -3.54 -16.38
C GLN A 123 17.15 -4.68 -17.35
N ASN A 124 15.90 -5.15 -17.28
CA ASN A 124 15.40 -6.14 -18.25
C ASN A 124 15.39 -5.60 -19.68
N CYS A 125 14.98 -4.34 -19.88
CA CYS A 125 15.06 -3.70 -21.20
C CYS A 125 16.50 -3.65 -21.71
N PHE A 126 17.48 -3.29 -20.88
CA PHE A 126 18.89 -3.31 -21.26
C PHE A 126 19.37 -4.69 -21.68
N THR A 127 19.03 -5.70 -20.89
CA THR A 127 19.38 -7.09 -21.23
C THR A 127 18.79 -7.51 -22.59
N MET A 128 17.53 -7.15 -22.85
CA MET A 128 16.85 -7.45 -24.12
C MET A 128 17.46 -6.69 -25.31
N SER A 129 18.04 -5.51 -25.08
CA SER A 129 18.71 -4.67 -26.08
C SER A 129 20.21 -4.94 -26.20
N ASN A 130 20.75 -5.99 -25.60
CA ASN A 130 22.18 -6.32 -25.53
C ASN A 130 23.03 -5.26 -24.83
N ILE A 131 22.46 -4.41 -23.99
CA ILE A 131 23.19 -3.40 -23.20
C ILE A 131 23.65 -4.04 -21.89
N ARG A 132 24.94 -4.45 -21.84
CA ARG A 132 25.49 -5.20 -20.69
C ARG A 132 26.31 -4.30 -19.74
N ILE A 133 25.94 -3.03 -19.62
CA ILE A 133 26.69 -2.05 -18.78
C ILE A 133 26.67 -2.46 -17.29
N ASP A 134 25.69 -3.22 -16.85
CA ASP A 134 25.54 -3.75 -15.49
C ASP A 134 26.66 -4.73 -15.09
N SER A 135 27.27 -5.41 -16.07
CA SER A 135 28.42 -6.31 -15.82
C SER A 135 29.72 -5.55 -15.49
N VAL A 136 29.80 -4.27 -15.84
CA VAL A 136 31.03 -3.46 -15.71
C VAL A 136 30.91 -2.44 -14.57
N VAL A 137 29.73 -1.85 -14.37
CA VAL A 137 29.50 -0.80 -13.37
C VAL A 137 28.86 -1.37 -12.12
N SER A 138 29.22 -0.86 -10.94
CA SER A 138 28.64 -1.27 -9.67
C SER A 138 27.19 -0.74 -9.46
N ASP A 139 26.83 0.35 -10.12
CA ASP A 139 25.48 0.94 -10.11
C ASP A 139 25.07 1.36 -11.51
N SER A 140 24.24 0.54 -12.15
CA SER A 140 23.67 0.78 -13.49
C SER A 140 22.81 2.04 -13.56
N PHE A 141 22.44 2.62 -12.41
CA PHE A 141 21.68 3.87 -12.30
C PHE A 141 22.52 5.03 -11.77
N GLY A 142 23.83 4.84 -11.68
CA GLY A 142 24.79 5.88 -11.33
C GLY A 142 24.86 6.97 -12.40
N LYS A 143 25.51 8.10 -12.06
CA LYS A 143 25.51 9.29 -12.94
C LYS A 143 26.05 9.01 -14.34
N SER A 144 27.18 8.29 -14.48
CA SER A 144 27.76 7.95 -15.78
C SER A 144 26.88 7.02 -16.59
N ALA A 145 26.38 5.95 -15.96
CA ALA A 145 25.48 5.02 -16.62
C ALA A 145 24.18 5.70 -17.13
N ARG A 146 23.60 6.62 -16.35
CA ARG A 146 22.44 7.40 -16.80
C ARG A 146 22.73 8.32 -17.98
N LEU A 147 23.92 8.93 -18.03
CA LEU A 147 24.31 9.76 -19.17
C LEU A 147 24.44 8.91 -20.42
N ILE A 148 25.14 7.77 -20.34
CA ILE A 148 25.26 6.82 -21.44
C ILE A 148 23.88 6.34 -21.93
N MET A 149 23.00 5.97 -21.01
CA MET A 149 21.63 5.56 -21.37
C MET A 149 20.85 6.65 -22.09
N ASN A 150 20.95 7.90 -21.62
CA ASN A 150 20.29 9.02 -22.28
C ASN A 150 20.83 9.26 -23.67
N ASP A 151 22.15 9.09 -23.87
CA ASP A 151 22.76 9.22 -25.19
C ASP A 151 22.32 8.11 -26.14
N ILE A 152 22.23 6.86 -25.67
CA ILE A 152 21.68 5.74 -26.45
C ILE A 152 20.25 6.03 -26.90
N LEU A 153 19.41 6.54 -25.98
CA LEU A 153 17.99 6.82 -26.27
C LEU A 153 17.77 8.00 -27.22
N ASN A 154 18.65 9.01 -27.18
CA ASN A 154 18.46 10.24 -27.93
C ASN A 154 19.32 10.31 -29.21
N ASN A 155 20.25 9.38 -29.41
CA ASN A 155 21.12 9.34 -30.58
C ASN A 155 20.90 8.05 -31.36
N PRO A 156 20.12 8.06 -32.45
CA PRO A 156 19.89 6.87 -33.29
C PRO A 156 21.18 6.30 -33.90
N ASN A 157 22.25 7.12 -34.00
CA ASN A 157 23.55 6.72 -34.54
C ASN A 157 24.59 6.52 -33.44
N PHE A 158 24.17 6.22 -32.21
CA PHE A 158 25.04 6.00 -31.07
C PHE A 158 26.06 4.89 -31.36
N LYS A 159 27.31 5.18 -31.05
CA LYS A 159 28.39 4.20 -31.10
C LYS A 159 28.94 3.98 -29.69
N PRO A 160 29.48 2.78 -29.37
CA PRO A 160 30.07 2.50 -28.05
C PRO A 160 31.11 3.53 -27.58
N GLU A 161 31.86 4.12 -28.48
CA GLU A 161 32.86 5.16 -28.20
C GLU A 161 32.26 6.48 -27.71
N ASP A 162 31.00 6.76 -28.06
CA ASP A 162 30.28 7.95 -27.62
C ASP A 162 30.02 7.93 -26.11
N ALA A 163 30.15 6.77 -25.46
CA ALA A 163 30.06 6.65 -24.02
C ALA A 163 31.22 7.28 -23.24
N ILE A 164 32.40 7.42 -23.88
CA ILE A 164 33.65 7.83 -23.23
C ILE A 164 33.56 9.20 -22.54
N PRO A 165 33.00 10.27 -23.17
CA PRO A 165 32.85 11.58 -22.54
C PRO A 165 32.03 11.57 -21.24
N ASN A 166 31.14 10.60 -21.11
CA ASN A 166 30.23 10.46 -19.96
C ASN A 166 30.87 9.74 -18.78
N LEU A 167 32.07 9.18 -18.93
CA LEU A 167 32.75 8.41 -17.90
C LEU A 167 33.39 9.32 -16.86
N LYS A 168 33.04 9.13 -15.60
CA LYS A 168 33.75 9.76 -14.47
C LYS A 168 35.09 9.07 -14.21
N LYS A 169 35.97 9.78 -13.46
CA LYS A 169 37.34 9.35 -13.16
C LYS A 169 37.47 7.87 -12.78
N GLY A 170 36.55 7.33 -11.94
CA GLY A 170 36.57 5.93 -11.51
C GLY A 170 36.27 4.91 -12.62
N LEU A 171 35.46 5.29 -13.62
CA LEU A 171 35.07 4.42 -14.73
C LEU A 171 35.98 4.55 -15.95
N LYS A 172 36.79 5.61 -16.06
CA LYS A 172 37.77 5.75 -17.15
C LYS A 172 38.74 4.59 -17.23
N LYS A 173 39.09 3.98 -16.09
CA LYS A 173 39.97 2.79 -16.06
C LYS A 173 39.30 1.54 -16.67
N LYS A 174 37.98 1.56 -16.86
CA LYS A 174 37.19 0.47 -17.43
C LYS A 174 36.63 0.80 -18.81
N GLU A 175 37.19 1.79 -19.50
CA GLU A 175 36.72 2.29 -20.79
C GLU A 175 36.52 1.17 -21.80
N ASN A 176 37.53 0.33 -22.02
CA ASN A 176 37.48 -0.79 -22.97
C ASN A 176 36.36 -1.80 -22.61
N GLN A 177 36.19 -2.09 -21.32
CA GLN A 177 35.13 -2.98 -20.86
C GLN A 177 33.73 -2.38 -21.08
N ILE A 178 33.60 -1.05 -20.98
CA ILE A 178 32.33 -0.36 -21.23
C ILE A 178 32.03 -0.35 -22.73
N ILE A 179 33.01 -0.11 -23.58
CA ILE A 179 32.85 -0.21 -25.03
C ILE A 179 32.42 -1.63 -25.43
N GLU A 180 33.07 -2.65 -24.90
CA GLU A 180 32.72 -4.05 -25.14
C GLU A 180 31.28 -4.37 -24.65
N ALA A 181 30.89 -3.86 -23.49
CA ALA A 181 29.54 -4.06 -22.94
C ALA A 181 28.42 -3.35 -23.73
N LEU A 182 28.78 -2.45 -24.63
CA LEU A 182 27.90 -1.69 -25.53
C LEU A 182 28.04 -2.11 -27.00
N GLN A 183 28.86 -3.13 -27.31
CA GLN A 183 28.90 -3.72 -28.65
C GLN A 183 27.59 -4.46 -28.91
N ASP A 184 27.16 -4.48 -30.17
CA ASP A 184 25.96 -5.19 -30.64
C ASP A 184 24.63 -4.71 -29.98
N ILE A 185 24.57 -3.43 -29.62
CA ILE A 185 23.29 -2.82 -29.16
C ILE A 185 22.23 -2.97 -30.24
N ASN A 186 21.11 -3.58 -29.88
CA ASN A 186 19.96 -3.68 -30.73
C ASN A 186 18.81 -2.84 -30.12
N VAL A 187 18.76 -1.56 -30.45
CA VAL A 187 17.61 -0.70 -30.13
C VAL A 187 16.68 -0.75 -31.33
N SER A 188 15.66 -1.62 -31.25
CA SER A 188 14.58 -1.61 -32.24
C SER A 188 13.85 -0.27 -32.15
N SER A 189 13.66 0.36 -33.29
CA SER A 189 12.94 1.63 -33.46
C SER A 189 11.42 1.43 -33.63
N ASP A 190 10.84 0.42 -32.96
CA ASP A 190 9.40 0.17 -32.95
C ASP A 190 8.70 0.75 -31.72
#